data_550a5fdc05bac07b3891f3e9c0563a3a
#
_entry.id   550a5fdc05bac07b3891f3e9c0563a3a
#
_cell.length_a   1.000
_cell.length_b   1.000
_cell.length_c   1.000
_cell.angle_alpha   90.00
_cell.angle_beta   90.00
_cell.angle_gamma   90.00
#
_symmetry.space_group_name_H-M   'P 1'
#
loop_
_entity.id
_entity.type
_entity.pdbx_description
1 polymer ?
#
loop_
_entity_poly.entity_id
_entity_poly.type
_entity_poly.pdbx_seq_one_letter_code
_entity_poly.pdbx_strand_id
1 'polypeptide(L)'
;MLDELNAGLRPGDDTPALLGRRTVSRGDLAELRDRYAGALHARGLRPGDTLGVAVRPGARSLAVLLAAYRMGLRIAVLDPSAGPDVLLARLRLASPALVVADAAAQAVAGWAAPLARRAGLALPDLSRIAPAVTVGRRLPGSAPALRPGGPPPPAFDGDGDAVVIFTSGTTSSPRAVVHTRAGLGAGMRSVAELVRPRAGVPVLGGMFFVLVPALASGAPVAAPARRPRSLARQVVSLRPQATYLTPPQLRAALDAGVPCHGRVYSGSAPVSATLLDRVRAAGADEAWCVYALTEVFPAAAVEATVKAAHRSEGDLVGDLLPGVRADLSGTAELRLAGAGVCDRYLGSPPHEWVSTGDVARLDGRRVVLAGRAKDMILRRAENIYPGLYEPALHVPGVSLAVLVGVPARDGDENLVAIVETSPGADRAAVRAALRDPLRRMGAARPDRVLFAPVPLAGRSRKPDRAAAAALANSAVRR
;
A
#
# COMPACT_ATOMS: atom_id res chain seq x y z
N MET A 1 1.30 20.30 0.62
CA MET A 1 2.43 19.32 0.78
C MET A 1 3.18 19.06 -0.54
N LEU A 2 2.56 18.59 -1.61
CA LEU A 2 3.24 18.40 -2.91
C LEU A 2 3.66 19.73 -3.56
N ASP A 3 2.84 20.75 -3.45
CA ASP A 3 3.17 22.10 -3.93
C ASP A 3 4.34 22.68 -3.14
N GLU A 4 4.35 22.50 -1.82
CA GLU A 4 5.45 22.89 -0.93
C GLU A 4 6.75 22.15 -1.29
N LEU A 5 6.67 20.82 -1.54
CA LEU A 5 7.82 20.07 -2.01
C LEU A 5 8.32 20.60 -3.35
N ASN A 6 7.42 20.80 -4.32
CA ASN A 6 7.79 21.32 -5.63
C ASN A 6 8.42 22.73 -5.56
N ALA A 7 7.90 23.60 -4.71
CA ALA A 7 8.45 24.95 -4.49
C ALA A 7 9.79 24.93 -3.75
N GLY A 8 9.96 23.96 -2.83
CA GLY A 8 11.19 23.79 -2.05
C GLY A 8 12.34 23.10 -2.79
N LEU A 9 12.08 22.43 -3.92
CA LEU A 9 13.13 21.84 -4.76
C LEU A 9 13.71 22.90 -5.70
N ARG A 10 14.98 23.24 -5.52
CA ARG A 10 15.69 24.25 -6.31
C ARG A 10 16.94 23.65 -6.96
N PRO A 11 17.23 23.97 -8.23
CA PRO A 11 18.52 23.62 -8.85
C PRO A 11 19.70 24.10 -8.01
N GLY A 12 20.77 23.31 -7.96
CA GLY A 12 21.97 23.63 -7.18
C GLY A 12 21.88 23.38 -5.67
N ASP A 13 20.78 22.80 -5.16
CA ASP A 13 20.67 22.38 -3.75
C ASP A 13 21.34 21.01 -3.58
N ASP A 14 22.52 20.99 -2.97
CA ASP A 14 23.33 19.77 -2.78
C ASP A 14 22.83 18.88 -1.62
N THR A 15 21.81 19.30 -0.88
CA THR A 15 21.28 18.48 0.22
C THR A 15 20.71 17.15 -0.29
N PRO A 16 20.96 16.02 0.39
CA PRO A 16 20.47 14.71 -0.04
C PRO A 16 18.94 14.64 -0.07
N ALA A 17 18.38 14.13 -1.17
CA ALA A 17 16.98 13.79 -1.32
C ALA A 17 16.74 12.27 -1.29
N LEU A 18 17.44 11.53 -2.16
CA LEU A 18 17.30 10.09 -2.24
C LEU A 18 18.62 9.40 -1.95
N LEU A 19 18.60 8.51 -0.95
CA LEU A 19 19.75 7.72 -0.53
C LEU A 19 19.70 6.33 -1.19
N GLY A 20 20.76 6.00 -1.92
CA GLY A 20 20.87 4.74 -2.65
C GLY A 20 22.31 4.41 -2.98
N ARG A 21 22.57 3.62 -4.04
CA ARG A 21 23.93 3.40 -4.56
C ARG A 21 24.64 4.70 -4.96
N ARG A 22 23.89 5.63 -5.47
CA ARG A 22 24.27 7.03 -5.69
C ARG A 22 23.25 7.87 -4.95
N THR A 23 23.73 8.82 -4.19
CA THR A 23 22.87 9.84 -3.60
C THR A 23 22.41 10.79 -4.70
N VAL A 24 21.13 11.14 -4.67
CA VAL A 24 20.52 12.14 -5.52
C VAL A 24 20.22 13.35 -4.64
N SER A 25 20.74 14.51 -5.00
CA SER A 25 20.49 15.74 -4.26
C SER A 25 19.11 16.31 -4.56
N ARG A 26 18.68 17.26 -3.77
CA ARG A 26 17.45 18.02 -4.03
C ARG A 26 17.55 18.80 -5.34
N GLY A 27 18.74 19.34 -5.64
CA GLY A 27 19.04 20.02 -6.90
C GLY A 27 18.98 19.11 -8.10
N ASP A 28 19.61 17.93 -8.03
CA ASP A 28 19.49 16.91 -9.09
C ASP A 28 18.02 16.55 -9.37
N LEU A 29 17.22 16.41 -8.31
CA LEU A 29 15.80 16.07 -8.43
C LEU A 29 15.00 17.24 -9.03
N ALA A 30 15.31 18.49 -8.66
CA ALA A 30 14.70 19.70 -9.22
C ALA A 30 14.99 19.82 -10.72
N GLU A 31 16.26 19.69 -11.11
CA GLU A 31 16.64 19.76 -12.52
C GLU A 31 15.98 18.67 -13.35
N LEU A 32 15.94 17.43 -12.83
CA LEU A 32 15.33 16.31 -13.54
C LEU A 32 13.80 16.50 -13.66
N ARG A 33 13.13 17.01 -12.62
CA ARG A 33 11.72 17.40 -12.65
C ARG A 33 11.45 18.44 -13.73
N ASP A 34 12.23 19.52 -13.75
CA ASP A 34 12.00 20.65 -14.67
C ASP A 34 12.26 20.23 -16.12
N ARG A 35 13.28 19.44 -16.38
CA ARG A 35 13.54 18.84 -17.71
C ARG A 35 12.38 17.96 -18.18
N TYR A 36 11.79 17.14 -17.30
CA TYR A 36 10.62 16.31 -17.66
C TYR A 36 9.38 17.17 -17.85
N ALA A 37 9.16 18.20 -17.04
CA ALA A 37 8.05 19.13 -17.21
C ALA A 37 8.13 19.83 -18.59
N GLY A 38 9.31 20.34 -18.97
CA GLY A 38 9.52 20.93 -20.30
C GLY A 38 9.29 19.92 -21.44
N ALA A 39 9.79 18.68 -21.28
CA ALA A 39 9.60 17.64 -22.30
C ALA A 39 8.13 17.19 -22.46
N LEU A 40 7.38 17.07 -21.38
CA LEU A 40 5.95 16.75 -21.41
C LEU A 40 5.14 17.89 -22.02
N HIS A 41 5.46 19.14 -21.65
CA HIS A 41 4.85 20.33 -22.21
C HIS A 41 5.08 20.46 -23.74
N ALA A 42 6.32 20.23 -24.19
CA ALA A 42 6.67 20.22 -25.60
C ALA A 42 5.97 19.12 -26.41
N ARG A 43 5.47 18.08 -25.76
CA ARG A 43 4.61 17.04 -26.36
C ARG A 43 3.14 17.37 -26.35
N GLY A 44 2.77 18.57 -25.98
CA GLY A 44 1.42 19.08 -26.04
C GLY A 44 0.56 18.79 -24.79
N LEU A 45 1.11 18.18 -23.72
CA LEU A 45 0.31 17.93 -22.51
C LEU A 45 -0.04 19.23 -21.80
N ARG A 46 -1.28 19.31 -21.33
CA ARG A 46 -1.86 20.48 -20.66
C ARG A 46 -2.50 20.06 -19.33
N PRO A 47 -2.75 21.00 -18.39
CA PRO A 47 -3.48 20.71 -17.16
C PRO A 47 -4.77 19.93 -17.42
N GLY A 48 -5.03 18.90 -16.62
CA GLY A 48 -6.18 17.99 -16.77
C GLY A 48 -5.92 16.75 -17.63
N ASP A 49 -4.90 16.76 -18.50
CA ASP A 49 -4.54 15.57 -19.27
C ASP A 49 -4.08 14.42 -18.36
N THR A 50 -4.37 13.19 -18.76
CA THR A 50 -3.94 12.00 -18.02
C THR A 50 -2.58 11.50 -18.51
N LEU A 51 -1.64 11.35 -17.59
CA LEU A 51 -0.34 10.74 -17.83
C LEU A 51 -0.30 9.32 -17.25
N GLY A 52 -0.18 8.31 -18.09
CA GLY A 52 0.10 6.93 -17.64
C GLY A 52 1.57 6.77 -17.25
N VAL A 53 1.85 6.22 -16.06
CA VAL A 53 3.22 6.07 -15.56
C VAL A 53 3.54 4.61 -15.26
N ALA A 54 4.46 4.02 -16.04
CA ALA A 54 4.97 2.65 -15.91
C ALA A 54 6.50 2.68 -15.72
N VAL A 55 6.96 3.43 -14.74
CA VAL A 55 8.40 3.63 -14.43
C VAL A 55 8.74 3.01 -13.09
N ARG A 56 9.83 2.23 -13.04
CA ARG A 56 10.30 1.61 -11.79
C ARG A 56 10.65 2.68 -10.75
N PRO A 57 10.37 2.42 -9.45
CA PRO A 57 10.67 3.36 -8.37
C PRO A 57 12.14 3.83 -8.39
N GLY A 58 12.35 5.14 -8.23
CA GLY A 58 13.66 5.78 -8.20
C GLY A 58 13.57 7.27 -8.54
N ALA A 59 14.72 7.93 -8.68
CA ALA A 59 14.77 9.37 -8.95
C ALA A 59 13.99 9.79 -10.21
N ARG A 60 14.08 8.98 -11.29
CA ARG A 60 13.38 9.29 -12.54
C ARG A 60 11.86 9.20 -12.40
N SER A 61 11.35 8.14 -11.74
CA SER A 61 9.91 8.03 -11.52
C SER A 61 9.40 9.15 -10.63
N LEU A 62 10.11 9.48 -9.57
CA LEU A 62 9.74 10.58 -8.69
C LEU A 62 9.75 11.92 -9.44
N ALA A 63 10.78 12.19 -10.23
CA ALA A 63 10.87 13.41 -11.03
C ALA A 63 9.74 13.51 -12.08
N VAL A 64 9.37 12.41 -12.73
CA VAL A 64 8.22 12.37 -13.65
C VAL A 64 6.91 12.66 -12.90
N LEU A 65 6.70 12.07 -11.72
CA LEU A 65 5.51 12.31 -10.90
C LEU A 65 5.43 13.77 -10.43
N LEU A 66 6.54 14.33 -9.98
CA LEU A 66 6.63 15.74 -9.55
C LEU A 66 6.43 16.70 -10.73
N ALA A 67 6.99 16.38 -11.91
CA ALA A 67 6.78 17.15 -13.13
C ALA A 67 5.31 17.15 -13.56
N ALA A 68 4.69 15.97 -13.59
CA ALA A 68 3.28 15.82 -13.93
C ALA A 68 2.38 16.59 -12.96
N TYR A 69 2.64 16.45 -11.64
CA TYR A 69 1.90 17.19 -10.62
C TYR A 69 2.08 18.71 -10.78
N ARG A 70 3.33 19.18 -10.99
CA ARG A 70 3.65 20.60 -11.22
C ARG A 70 2.89 21.17 -12.42
N MET A 71 2.65 20.35 -13.46
CA MET A 71 1.93 20.74 -14.67
C MET A 71 0.39 20.60 -14.54
N GLY A 72 -0.16 20.17 -13.42
CA GLY A 72 -1.60 19.92 -13.27
C GLY A 72 -2.09 18.69 -14.04
N LEU A 73 -1.21 17.74 -14.36
CA LEU A 73 -1.60 16.50 -15.04
C LEU A 73 -2.19 15.51 -14.04
N ARG A 74 -3.20 14.76 -14.47
CA ARG A 74 -3.74 13.63 -13.74
C ARG A 74 -2.85 12.39 -13.93
N ILE A 75 -2.30 11.84 -12.87
CA ILE A 75 -1.35 10.73 -12.91
C ILE A 75 -2.09 9.40 -12.76
N ALA A 76 -1.99 8.50 -13.74
CA ALA A 76 -2.47 7.12 -13.65
C ALA A 76 -1.28 6.16 -13.47
N VAL A 77 -1.15 5.58 -12.26
CA VAL A 77 -0.04 4.64 -11.96
C VAL A 77 -0.39 3.25 -12.47
N LEU A 78 0.47 2.73 -13.35
CA LEU A 78 0.30 1.42 -13.99
C LEU A 78 1.10 0.36 -13.23
N ASP A 79 0.41 -0.63 -12.66
CA ASP A 79 1.03 -1.74 -11.93
C ASP A 79 1.11 -3.00 -12.81
N PRO A 80 2.33 -3.44 -13.18
CA PRO A 80 2.51 -4.61 -14.04
C PRO A 80 2.07 -5.94 -13.41
N SER A 81 1.89 -5.98 -12.09
CA SER A 81 1.43 -7.17 -11.38
C SER A 81 -0.07 -7.45 -11.52
N ALA A 82 -0.84 -6.49 -12.06
CA ALA A 82 -2.30 -6.64 -12.22
C ALA A 82 -2.72 -7.60 -13.34
N GLY A 83 -1.78 -8.02 -14.18
CA GLY A 83 -2.07 -8.81 -15.38
C GLY A 83 -2.51 -7.96 -16.58
N PRO A 84 -2.32 -8.46 -17.81
CA PRO A 84 -2.48 -7.65 -19.03
C PRO A 84 -3.93 -7.19 -19.26
N ASP A 85 -4.91 -8.06 -19.03
CA ASP A 85 -6.32 -7.74 -19.31
C ASP A 85 -6.87 -6.70 -18.35
N VAL A 86 -6.54 -6.84 -17.05
CA VAL A 86 -6.92 -5.88 -16.01
C VAL A 86 -6.25 -4.53 -16.28
N LEU A 87 -4.98 -4.54 -16.68
CA LEU A 87 -4.26 -3.31 -16.99
C LEU A 87 -4.80 -2.62 -18.25
N LEU A 88 -5.18 -3.38 -19.28
CA LEU A 88 -5.88 -2.87 -20.47
C LEU A 88 -7.20 -2.19 -20.10
N ALA A 89 -8.01 -2.83 -19.27
CA ALA A 89 -9.27 -2.26 -18.80
C ALA A 89 -9.04 -0.95 -18.01
N ARG A 90 -8.04 -0.92 -17.15
CA ARG A 90 -7.63 0.27 -16.38
C ARG A 90 -7.16 1.41 -17.28
N LEU A 91 -6.36 1.11 -18.29
CA LEU A 91 -5.84 2.10 -19.24
C LEU A 91 -6.97 2.67 -20.11
N ARG A 92 -7.90 1.82 -20.57
CA ARG A 92 -9.09 2.31 -21.30
C ARG A 92 -9.93 3.23 -20.45
N LEU A 93 -10.13 2.89 -19.19
CA LEU A 93 -10.86 3.73 -18.23
C LEU A 93 -10.16 5.07 -17.97
N ALA A 94 -8.84 5.07 -17.78
CA ALA A 94 -8.07 6.27 -17.50
C ALA A 94 -7.81 7.14 -18.73
N SER A 95 -7.91 6.57 -19.94
CA SER A 95 -7.70 7.25 -21.24
C SER A 95 -6.48 8.19 -21.24
N PRO A 96 -5.25 7.67 -21.03
CA PRO A 96 -4.07 8.52 -20.94
C PRO A 96 -3.75 9.18 -22.30
N ALA A 97 -3.43 10.47 -22.28
CA ALA A 97 -2.94 11.21 -23.44
C ALA A 97 -1.50 10.77 -23.83
N LEU A 98 -0.72 10.33 -22.84
CA LEU A 98 0.63 9.83 -23.03
C LEU A 98 0.96 8.77 -21.96
N VAL A 99 1.70 7.72 -22.35
CA VAL A 99 2.27 6.76 -21.41
C VAL A 99 3.77 6.94 -21.33
N VAL A 100 4.26 7.18 -20.12
CA VAL A 100 5.70 7.23 -19.80
C VAL A 100 6.12 5.93 -19.18
N ALA A 101 7.07 5.21 -19.80
CA ALA A 101 7.54 3.92 -19.33
C ALA A 101 9.07 3.84 -19.36
N ASP A 102 9.66 3.04 -18.46
CA ASP A 102 11.07 2.72 -18.60
C ASP A 102 11.29 1.54 -19.59
N ALA A 103 12.53 1.38 -20.06
CA ALA A 103 12.84 0.34 -21.05
C ALA A 103 12.54 -1.09 -20.53
N ALA A 104 12.62 -1.33 -19.22
CA ALA A 104 12.29 -2.64 -18.65
C ALA A 104 10.79 -2.91 -18.70
N ALA A 105 9.94 -1.91 -18.38
CA ALA A 105 8.50 -2.04 -18.50
C ALA A 105 8.10 -2.33 -19.96
N GLN A 106 8.71 -1.64 -20.91
CA GLN A 106 8.45 -1.87 -22.34
C GLN A 106 8.96 -3.23 -22.83
N ALA A 107 10.13 -3.69 -22.35
CA ALA A 107 10.61 -5.04 -22.65
C ALA A 107 9.64 -6.11 -22.14
N VAL A 108 9.11 -5.95 -20.94
CA VAL A 108 8.08 -6.84 -20.37
C VAL A 108 6.77 -6.80 -21.18
N ALA A 109 6.41 -5.67 -21.74
CA ALA A 109 5.26 -5.53 -22.63
C ALA A 109 5.52 -6.11 -24.05
N GLY A 110 6.78 -6.18 -24.47
CA GLY A 110 7.22 -6.57 -25.80
C GLY A 110 8.00 -7.89 -25.83
N TRP A 111 9.24 -7.85 -26.33
CA TRP A 111 10.05 -9.03 -26.63
C TRP A 111 10.39 -9.91 -25.42
N ALA A 112 10.47 -9.37 -24.21
CA ALA A 112 10.72 -10.14 -22.99
C ALA A 112 9.44 -10.70 -22.34
N ALA A 113 8.25 -10.51 -22.93
CA ALA A 113 6.97 -10.96 -22.41
C ALA A 113 6.92 -12.46 -22.05
N PRO A 114 7.49 -13.40 -22.83
CA PRO A 114 7.48 -14.82 -22.45
C PRO A 114 8.24 -15.12 -21.16
N LEU A 115 9.40 -14.48 -20.96
CA LEU A 115 10.20 -14.63 -19.74
C LEU A 115 9.54 -13.91 -18.53
N ALA A 116 8.99 -12.74 -18.77
CA ALA A 116 8.31 -11.94 -17.75
C ALA A 116 7.07 -12.67 -17.20
N ARG A 117 6.28 -13.34 -18.06
CA ARG A 117 5.11 -14.13 -17.64
C ARG A 117 5.49 -15.27 -16.69
N ARG A 118 6.63 -15.94 -16.94
CA ARG A 118 7.16 -16.99 -16.03
C ARG A 118 7.50 -16.42 -14.64
N ALA A 119 7.83 -15.13 -14.56
CA ALA A 119 8.10 -14.41 -13.32
C ALA A 119 6.84 -13.73 -12.73
N GLY A 120 5.64 -14.03 -13.26
CA GLY A 120 4.39 -13.43 -12.81
C GLY A 120 4.23 -11.96 -13.19
N LEU A 121 4.99 -11.47 -14.18
CA LEU A 121 4.91 -10.11 -14.69
C LEU A 121 4.32 -10.12 -16.10
N ALA A 122 3.29 -9.31 -16.33
CA ALA A 122 2.71 -9.14 -17.66
C ALA A 122 2.27 -7.68 -17.84
N LEU A 123 2.69 -7.08 -18.93
CA LEU A 123 2.23 -5.77 -19.38
C LEU A 123 1.65 -5.92 -20.78
N PRO A 124 0.53 -5.30 -21.09
CA PRO A 124 0.04 -5.19 -22.45
C PRO A 124 1.00 -4.30 -23.27
N ASP A 125 0.89 -4.38 -24.58
CA ASP A 125 1.57 -3.43 -25.45
C ASP A 125 1.00 -2.02 -25.22
N LEU A 126 1.76 -1.22 -24.50
CA LEU A 126 1.35 0.12 -24.07
C LEU A 126 1.15 1.05 -25.25
N SER A 127 1.83 0.82 -26.38
CA SER A 127 1.74 1.66 -27.58
C SER A 127 0.41 1.50 -28.34
N ARG A 128 -0.32 0.41 -28.09
CA ARG A 128 -1.65 0.16 -28.68
C ARG A 128 -2.78 0.94 -28.00
N ILE A 129 -2.49 1.56 -26.86
CA ILE A 129 -3.51 2.21 -26.03
C ILE A 129 -3.39 3.72 -26.13
N ALA A 130 -2.16 4.23 -26.05
CA ALA A 130 -1.84 5.65 -26.17
C ALA A 130 -0.41 5.82 -26.69
N PRO A 131 -0.05 7.00 -27.20
CA PRO A 131 1.33 7.33 -27.50
C PRO A 131 2.22 7.01 -26.30
N ALA A 132 3.33 6.27 -26.53
CA ALA A 132 4.25 5.87 -25.47
C ALA A 132 5.63 6.50 -25.66
N VAL A 133 6.31 6.80 -24.54
CA VAL A 133 7.68 7.31 -24.53
C VAL A 133 8.53 6.63 -23.48
N THR A 134 9.84 6.59 -23.72
CA THR A 134 10.80 5.96 -22.83
C THR A 134 11.52 6.98 -21.98
N VAL A 135 11.56 6.77 -20.66
CA VAL A 135 12.46 7.50 -19.76
C VAL A 135 13.71 6.70 -19.44
N GLY A 136 14.86 7.38 -19.40
CA GLY A 136 16.18 6.76 -19.18
C GLY A 136 16.76 6.11 -20.43
N ARG A 137 17.58 5.05 -20.23
CA ARG A 137 18.22 4.34 -21.36
C ARG A 137 17.18 3.58 -22.16
N ARG A 138 17.24 3.70 -23.47
CA ARG A 138 16.44 2.89 -24.40
C ARG A 138 17.08 1.51 -24.61
N LEU A 139 16.21 0.53 -24.83
CA LEU A 139 16.58 -0.78 -25.36
C LEU A 139 15.99 -0.93 -26.78
N PRO A 140 16.51 -1.85 -27.60
CA PRO A 140 15.90 -2.18 -28.89
C PRO A 140 14.39 -2.46 -28.74
N GLY A 141 13.59 -1.95 -29.65
CA GLY A 141 12.13 -2.09 -29.60
C GLY A 141 11.41 -1.20 -28.59
N SER A 142 12.11 -0.37 -27.82
CA SER A 142 11.47 0.62 -26.94
C SER A 142 10.94 1.83 -27.71
N ALA A 143 9.84 2.42 -27.23
CA ALA A 143 9.27 3.66 -27.75
C ALA A 143 10.29 4.81 -27.81
N PRO A 144 10.03 5.89 -28.55
CA PRO A 144 10.91 7.05 -28.64
C PRO A 144 11.28 7.59 -27.25
N ALA A 145 12.52 8.08 -27.09
CA ALA A 145 12.94 8.68 -25.83
C ALA A 145 12.12 9.92 -25.50
N LEU A 146 11.67 10.03 -24.26
CA LEU A 146 11.31 11.32 -23.69
C LEU A 146 12.61 12.05 -23.37
N ARG A 147 13.07 12.87 -24.31
CA ARG A 147 14.32 13.63 -24.15
C ARG A 147 14.06 14.78 -23.19
N PRO A 148 14.67 14.79 -21.98
CA PRO A 148 14.57 15.93 -21.08
C PRO A 148 15.12 17.18 -21.79
N GLY A 149 14.33 18.25 -21.83
CA GLY A 149 14.76 19.50 -22.50
C GLY A 149 13.62 20.51 -22.59
N GLY A 150 13.99 21.74 -22.90
CA GLY A 150 13.11 22.90 -22.91
C GLY A 150 12.83 23.48 -21.53
N PRO A 151 12.39 24.75 -21.48
CA PRO A 151 11.99 25.37 -20.21
C PRO A 151 10.73 24.68 -19.66
N PRO A 152 10.64 24.48 -18.34
CA PRO A 152 9.42 24.00 -17.72
C PRO A 152 8.32 25.06 -17.89
N PRO A 153 7.06 24.66 -18.08
CA PRO A 153 5.95 25.61 -18.07
C PRO A 153 5.80 26.22 -16.66
N PRO A 154 5.06 27.33 -16.52
CA PRO A 154 4.63 27.81 -15.21
C PRO A 154 4.02 26.69 -14.38
N ALA A 155 4.18 26.74 -13.07
CA ALA A 155 3.51 25.78 -12.19
C ALA A 155 2.00 26.00 -12.27
N PHE A 156 1.26 24.91 -12.35
CA PHE A 156 -0.19 24.95 -12.26
C PHE A 156 -0.60 25.26 -10.81
N ASP A 157 -1.38 26.30 -10.61
CA ASP A 157 -1.84 26.81 -9.32
C ASP A 157 -3.33 26.48 -9.01
N GLY A 158 -4.04 25.89 -9.97
CA GLY A 158 -5.42 25.45 -9.79
C GLY A 158 -5.55 24.14 -9.01
N ASP A 159 -6.78 23.85 -8.58
CA ASP A 159 -7.15 22.50 -8.14
C ASP A 159 -7.52 21.62 -9.33
N GLY A 160 -7.75 20.33 -9.10
CA GLY A 160 -8.10 19.34 -10.10
C GLY A 160 -7.65 17.94 -9.70
N ASP A 161 -7.85 17.00 -10.60
CA ASP A 161 -7.44 15.61 -10.38
C ASP A 161 -5.90 15.51 -10.31
N ALA A 162 -5.38 14.94 -9.23
CA ALA A 162 -3.94 14.72 -9.09
C ALA A 162 -3.54 13.29 -9.48
N VAL A 163 -4.26 12.29 -8.98
CA VAL A 163 -3.91 10.89 -9.18
C VAL A 163 -5.11 9.99 -9.31
N VAL A 164 -5.02 9.01 -10.19
CA VAL A 164 -5.94 7.88 -10.32
C VAL A 164 -5.23 6.62 -9.85
N ILE A 165 -5.78 6.01 -8.81
CA ILE A 165 -5.25 4.77 -8.23
C ILE A 165 -6.27 3.64 -8.46
N PHE A 166 -5.84 2.59 -9.13
CA PHE A 166 -6.71 1.45 -9.39
C PHE A 166 -6.70 0.48 -8.21
N THR A 167 -7.88 0.15 -7.69
CA THR A 167 -8.01 -0.86 -6.65
C THR A 167 -8.08 -2.26 -7.25
N SER A 168 -7.65 -3.25 -6.48
CA SER A 168 -7.73 -4.68 -6.84
C SER A 168 -9.14 -5.21 -6.58
N GLY A 169 -10.17 -4.57 -7.15
CA GLY A 169 -11.55 -5.07 -7.03
C GLY A 169 -11.65 -6.52 -7.52
N THR A 170 -12.31 -7.36 -6.74
CA THR A 170 -12.61 -8.78 -7.09
C THR A 170 -13.73 -8.90 -8.13
N THR A 171 -14.24 -7.79 -8.62
CA THR A 171 -15.29 -7.71 -9.64
C THR A 171 -14.67 -7.47 -11.02
N SER A 172 -15.34 -7.91 -12.06
CA SER A 172 -14.99 -7.76 -13.48
C SER A 172 -14.79 -6.32 -13.95
N SER A 173 -15.10 -5.33 -13.11
CA SER A 173 -14.92 -3.91 -13.39
C SER A 173 -13.90 -3.28 -12.42
N PRO A 174 -12.73 -2.82 -12.88
CA PRO A 174 -11.75 -2.17 -12.03
C PRO A 174 -12.30 -0.82 -11.55
N ARG A 175 -12.24 -0.56 -10.24
CA ARG A 175 -12.55 0.76 -9.69
C ARG A 175 -11.28 1.62 -9.73
N ALA A 176 -11.43 2.83 -10.21
CA ALA A 176 -10.37 3.84 -10.28
C ALA A 176 -10.70 4.98 -9.31
N VAL A 177 -9.93 5.07 -8.25
CA VAL A 177 -10.08 6.09 -7.19
C VAL A 177 -9.37 7.36 -7.63
N VAL A 178 -10.07 8.48 -7.60
CA VAL A 178 -9.55 9.80 -7.99
C VAL A 178 -9.31 10.65 -6.75
N HIS A 179 -8.09 11.10 -6.56
CA HIS A 179 -7.75 12.13 -5.57
C HIS A 179 -7.47 13.45 -6.27
N THR A 180 -8.08 14.52 -5.77
CA THR A 180 -7.75 15.88 -6.18
C THR A 180 -6.41 16.31 -5.58
N ARG A 181 -5.85 17.42 -6.08
CA ARG A 181 -4.61 18.02 -5.53
C ARG A 181 -4.80 18.39 -4.05
N ALA A 182 -5.92 19.01 -3.72
CA ALA A 182 -6.27 19.39 -2.35
C ALA A 182 -6.38 18.15 -1.44
N GLY A 183 -7.13 17.11 -1.86
CA GLY A 183 -7.33 15.87 -1.11
C GLY A 183 -6.04 15.09 -0.91
N LEU A 184 -5.24 14.93 -1.98
CA LEU A 184 -3.93 14.29 -1.90
C LEU A 184 -2.98 15.04 -0.95
N GLY A 185 -2.97 16.37 -1.03
CA GLY A 185 -2.19 17.22 -0.14
C GLY A 185 -2.60 17.10 1.33
N ALA A 186 -3.90 17.01 1.61
CA ALA A 186 -4.44 16.82 2.96
C ALA A 186 -4.03 15.45 3.54
N GLY A 187 -4.19 14.36 2.78
CA GLY A 187 -3.75 13.03 3.20
C GLY A 187 -2.24 12.98 3.49
N MET A 188 -1.42 13.62 2.68
CA MET A 188 0.03 13.70 2.91
C MET A 188 0.40 14.54 4.14
N ARG A 189 -0.35 15.60 4.46
CA ARG A 189 -0.16 16.34 5.72
C ARG A 189 -0.48 15.47 6.93
N SER A 190 -1.55 14.69 6.89
CA SER A 190 -1.86 13.73 7.97
C SER A 190 -0.74 12.69 8.16
N VAL A 191 -0.10 12.22 7.09
CA VAL A 191 1.10 11.38 7.21
C VAL A 191 2.26 12.14 7.86
N ALA A 192 2.51 13.39 7.45
CA ALA A 192 3.58 14.20 8.02
C ALA A 192 3.36 14.47 9.52
N GLU A 193 2.13 14.72 9.93
CA GLU A 193 1.75 14.90 11.35
C GLU A 193 1.92 13.62 12.16
N LEU A 194 1.58 12.46 11.59
CA LEU A 194 1.78 11.16 12.24
C LEU A 194 3.27 10.81 12.37
N VAL A 195 4.03 10.99 11.30
CA VAL A 195 5.45 10.58 11.23
C VAL A 195 6.40 11.64 11.79
N ARG A 196 6.06 12.93 11.68
CA ARG A 196 6.88 14.08 12.11
C ARG A 196 8.34 13.97 11.64
N PRO A 197 8.58 13.92 10.32
CA PRO A 197 9.93 13.76 9.82
C PRO A 197 10.79 15.00 10.14
N ARG A 198 12.01 14.78 10.62
CA ARG A 198 13.00 15.84 10.89
C ARG A 198 13.91 15.98 9.68
N ALA A 199 14.20 17.23 9.30
CA ALA A 199 15.12 17.54 8.21
C ALA A 199 16.50 16.89 8.44
N GLY A 200 17.13 16.45 7.36
CA GLY A 200 18.47 15.84 7.38
C GLY A 200 18.54 14.42 7.96
N VAL A 201 17.51 13.93 8.65
CA VAL A 201 17.51 12.58 9.22
C VAL A 201 16.79 11.59 8.28
N PRO A 202 17.41 10.44 7.92
CA PRO A 202 16.85 9.52 6.93
C PRO A 202 15.49 8.93 7.31
N VAL A 203 14.64 8.75 6.29
CA VAL A 203 13.41 7.95 6.34
C VAL A 203 13.55 6.75 5.41
N LEU A 204 13.16 5.57 5.86
CA LEU A 204 13.20 4.33 5.09
C LEU A 204 11.79 3.95 4.63
N GLY A 205 11.50 4.14 3.34
CA GLY A 205 10.19 3.82 2.77
C GLY A 205 10.19 3.99 1.25
N GLY A 206 9.43 3.15 0.55
CA GLY A 206 9.39 3.15 -0.92
C GLY A 206 8.08 3.62 -1.53
N MET A 207 7.09 3.96 -0.72
CA MET A 207 5.77 4.36 -1.19
C MET A 207 5.66 5.88 -1.31
N PHE A 208 4.95 6.35 -2.32
CA PHE A 208 4.83 7.77 -2.64
C PHE A 208 4.31 8.61 -1.47
N PHE A 209 3.34 8.12 -0.72
CA PHE A 209 2.80 8.79 0.48
C PHE A 209 3.78 8.80 1.68
N VAL A 210 4.90 8.06 1.62
CA VAL A 210 6.00 8.16 2.59
C VAL A 210 7.09 9.09 2.06
N LEU A 211 7.41 8.98 0.76
CA LEU A 211 8.45 9.77 0.10
C LEU A 211 8.14 11.26 0.15
N VAL A 212 6.91 11.65 -0.24
CA VAL A 212 6.56 13.07 -0.37
C VAL A 212 6.57 13.81 0.96
N PRO A 213 5.89 13.32 2.04
CA PRO A 213 5.96 13.99 3.34
C PRO A 213 7.38 14.11 3.90
N ALA A 214 8.19 13.06 3.77
CA ALA A 214 9.57 13.09 4.23
C ALA A 214 10.41 14.14 3.48
N LEU A 215 10.36 14.12 2.14
CA LEU A 215 11.08 15.08 1.30
C LEU A 215 10.60 16.52 1.50
N ALA A 216 9.28 16.74 1.67
CA ALA A 216 8.71 18.05 1.96
C ALA A 216 9.21 18.62 3.29
N SER A 217 9.46 17.75 4.28
CA SER A 217 10.04 18.12 5.57
C SER A 217 11.57 18.18 5.55
N GLY A 218 12.23 18.06 4.40
CA GLY A 218 13.69 18.12 4.28
C GLY A 218 14.41 16.83 4.72
N ALA A 219 13.68 15.73 4.96
CA ALA A 219 14.29 14.44 5.31
C ALA A 219 14.69 13.67 4.03
N PRO A 220 15.92 13.16 3.93
CA PRO A 220 16.31 12.29 2.83
C PRO A 220 15.64 10.92 2.95
N VAL A 221 15.33 10.28 1.83
CA VAL A 221 14.60 9.02 1.80
C VAL A 221 15.41 7.91 1.14
N ALA A 222 15.34 6.71 1.70
CA ALA A 222 15.87 5.50 1.11
C ALA A 222 14.75 4.47 0.85
N ALA A 223 14.78 3.80 -0.30
CA ALA A 223 13.92 2.66 -0.53
C ALA A 223 14.45 1.43 0.24
N PRO A 224 13.58 0.66 0.92
CA PRO A 224 14.00 -0.53 1.65
C PRO A 224 14.65 -1.57 0.73
N ALA A 225 15.79 -2.08 1.13
CA ALA A 225 16.46 -3.15 0.40
C ALA A 225 15.63 -4.45 0.41
N ARG A 226 15.57 -5.13 -0.74
CA ARG A 226 14.74 -6.35 -0.87
C ARG A 226 15.31 -7.57 -0.15
N ARG A 227 16.64 -7.66 -0.02
CA ARG A 227 17.32 -8.79 0.65
C ARG A 227 17.51 -8.46 2.13
N PRO A 228 17.15 -9.36 3.08
CA PRO A 228 17.24 -9.09 4.52
C PRO A 228 18.63 -8.63 4.97
N ARG A 229 19.71 -9.29 4.54
CA ARG A 229 21.09 -8.87 4.88
C ARG A 229 21.43 -7.46 4.40
N SER A 230 20.89 -7.04 3.26
CA SER A 230 21.10 -5.68 2.74
C SER A 230 20.26 -4.67 3.50
N LEU A 231 19.03 -5.06 3.89
CA LEU A 231 18.14 -4.24 4.72
C LEU A 231 18.75 -4.03 6.10
N ALA A 232 19.30 -5.07 6.73
CA ALA A 232 19.97 -4.95 8.03
C ALA A 232 21.13 -3.95 7.97
N ARG A 233 22.01 -4.07 6.97
CA ARG A 233 23.10 -3.09 6.76
C ARG A 233 22.59 -1.68 6.54
N GLN A 234 21.49 -1.55 5.78
CA GLN A 234 20.87 -0.26 5.50
C GLN A 234 20.30 0.38 6.77
N VAL A 235 19.59 -0.37 7.61
CA VAL A 235 19.08 0.12 8.91
C VAL A 235 20.20 0.55 9.82
N VAL A 236 21.25 -0.27 9.96
CA VAL A 236 22.41 0.04 10.81
C VAL A 236 23.15 1.30 10.33
N SER A 237 23.37 1.43 9.01
CA SER A 237 24.14 2.57 8.47
C SER A 237 23.35 3.87 8.42
N LEU A 238 22.04 3.82 8.11
CA LEU A 238 21.21 5.02 7.98
C LEU A 238 20.61 5.48 9.32
N ARG A 239 20.41 4.57 10.28
CA ARG A 239 19.69 4.82 11.53
C ARG A 239 18.41 5.62 11.30
N PRO A 240 17.46 5.12 10.48
CA PRO A 240 16.32 5.89 10.03
C PRO A 240 15.44 6.33 11.19
N GLN A 241 15.01 7.59 11.20
CA GLN A 241 14.06 8.10 12.19
C GLN A 241 12.67 7.47 12.07
N ALA A 242 12.32 7.04 10.86
CA ALA A 242 11.06 6.38 10.56
C ALA A 242 11.26 5.33 9.45
N THR A 243 10.60 4.19 9.60
CA THR A 243 10.60 3.11 8.61
C THR A 243 9.18 2.68 8.30
N TYR A 244 8.83 2.54 7.02
CA TYR A 244 7.58 1.93 6.58
C TYR A 244 7.84 0.63 5.83
N LEU A 245 7.28 -0.47 6.34
CA LEU A 245 7.27 -1.79 5.71
C LEU A 245 5.85 -2.37 5.75
N THR A 246 5.44 -3.06 4.70
CA THR A 246 4.19 -3.84 4.75
C THR A 246 4.33 -5.00 5.73
N PRO A 247 3.24 -5.51 6.34
CA PRO A 247 3.32 -6.59 7.31
C PRO A 247 4.10 -7.83 6.84
N PRO A 248 3.95 -8.30 5.57
CA PRO A 248 4.77 -9.40 5.06
C PRO A 248 6.27 -9.07 4.97
N GLN A 249 6.60 -7.84 4.54
CA GLN A 249 8.01 -7.40 4.50
C GLN A 249 8.61 -7.33 5.91
N LEU A 250 7.82 -6.82 6.86
CA LEU A 250 8.22 -6.67 8.26
C LEU A 250 8.44 -8.04 8.91
N ARG A 251 7.51 -8.99 8.72
CA ARG A 251 7.71 -10.38 9.18
C ARG A 251 8.97 -10.99 8.62
N ALA A 252 9.15 -10.93 7.30
CA ALA A 252 10.34 -11.49 6.64
C ALA A 252 11.65 -10.84 7.12
N ALA A 253 11.64 -9.54 7.43
CA ALA A 253 12.78 -8.83 7.99
C ALA A 253 13.10 -9.33 9.43
N LEU A 254 12.08 -9.40 10.28
CA LEU A 254 12.22 -9.86 11.67
C LEU A 254 12.62 -11.34 11.76
N ASP A 255 12.07 -12.21 10.90
CA ASP A 255 12.41 -13.62 10.83
C ASP A 255 13.89 -13.83 10.40
N ALA A 256 14.43 -12.87 9.65
CA ALA A 256 15.84 -12.86 9.24
C ALA A 256 16.76 -12.11 10.21
N GLY A 257 16.28 -11.69 11.37
CA GLY A 257 17.06 -10.98 12.40
C GLY A 257 17.45 -9.54 11.99
N VAL A 258 16.69 -8.89 11.12
CA VAL A 258 16.94 -7.48 10.75
C VAL A 258 16.62 -6.59 11.96
N PRO A 259 17.56 -5.75 12.44
CA PRO A 259 17.29 -4.82 13.54
C PRO A 259 16.32 -3.73 13.08
N CYS A 260 15.57 -3.18 14.04
CA CYS A 260 14.75 -2.00 13.85
C CYS A 260 15.42 -0.77 14.48
N HIS A 261 15.04 0.42 14.06
CA HIS A 261 15.51 1.68 14.61
C HIS A 261 14.45 2.77 14.42
N GLY A 262 14.37 3.71 15.35
CA GLY A 262 13.42 4.81 15.30
C GLY A 262 11.96 4.31 15.38
N ARG A 263 11.07 4.99 14.70
CA ARG A 263 9.65 4.64 14.64
C ARG A 263 9.37 3.74 13.44
N VAL A 264 8.69 2.63 13.66
CA VAL A 264 8.35 1.69 12.58
C VAL A 264 6.84 1.70 12.36
N TYR A 265 6.43 1.96 11.13
CA TYR A 265 5.04 2.01 10.69
C TYR A 265 4.75 0.83 9.77
N SER A 266 3.59 0.19 9.97
CA SER A 266 3.14 -0.90 9.11
C SER A 266 1.65 -0.79 8.83
N GLY A 267 1.23 -1.15 7.64
CA GLY A 267 -0.16 -1.05 7.19
C GLY A 267 -0.36 -1.69 5.83
N SER A 268 -1.47 -1.38 5.17
CA SER A 268 -1.91 -1.99 3.89
C SER A 268 -2.38 -3.45 4.01
N ALA A 269 -2.22 -4.10 5.16
CA ALA A 269 -2.73 -5.42 5.52
C ALA A 269 -2.86 -5.49 7.06
N PRO A 270 -3.54 -6.48 7.63
CA PRO A 270 -3.67 -6.62 9.08
C PRO A 270 -2.32 -6.66 9.80
N VAL A 271 -2.21 -5.91 10.89
CA VAL A 271 -1.02 -5.79 11.75
C VAL A 271 -1.39 -6.22 13.16
N SER A 272 -0.95 -7.40 13.59
CA SER A 272 -1.23 -7.89 14.94
C SER A 272 -0.39 -7.18 16.00
N ALA A 273 -0.88 -7.14 17.25
CA ALA A 273 -0.13 -6.66 18.40
C ALA A 273 1.20 -7.42 18.55
N THR A 274 1.18 -8.74 18.43
CA THR A 274 2.38 -9.59 18.47
C THR A 274 3.43 -9.20 17.45
N LEU A 275 3.03 -8.80 16.23
CA LEU A 275 3.98 -8.32 15.22
C LEU A 275 4.62 -7.00 15.65
N LEU A 276 3.86 -6.07 16.21
CA LEU A 276 4.37 -4.79 16.71
C LEU A 276 5.29 -4.98 17.92
N ASP A 277 4.97 -5.91 18.83
CA ASP A 277 5.83 -6.27 19.97
C ASP A 277 7.19 -6.82 19.50
N ARG A 278 7.19 -7.67 18.45
CA ARG A 278 8.44 -8.14 17.82
C ARG A 278 9.27 -7.01 17.23
N VAL A 279 8.63 -5.99 16.66
CA VAL A 279 9.31 -4.80 16.13
C VAL A 279 9.99 -4.02 17.26
N ARG A 280 9.29 -3.83 18.39
CA ARG A 280 9.84 -3.19 19.57
C ARG A 280 11.03 -4.00 20.12
N ALA A 281 10.89 -5.30 20.25
CA ALA A 281 11.94 -6.19 20.69
C ALA A 281 13.17 -6.20 19.76
N ALA A 282 12.99 -5.90 18.46
CA ALA A 282 14.06 -5.77 17.49
C ALA A 282 14.78 -4.40 17.53
N GLY A 283 14.41 -3.49 18.43
CA GLY A 283 15.09 -2.22 18.68
C GLY A 283 14.41 -0.97 18.17
N ALA A 284 13.14 -1.03 17.76
CA ALA A 284 12.37 0.17 17.43
C ALA A 284 12.00 0.96 18.69
N ASP A 285 12.05 2.31 18.61
CA ASP A 285 11.61 3.18 19.69
C ASP A 285 10.07 3.14 19.84
N GLU A 286 9.36 3.05 18.71
CA GLU A 286 7.91 2.92 18.65
C GLU A 286 7.51 2.02 17.46
N ALA A 287 6.39 1.33 17.57
CA ALA A 287 5.83 0.52 16.49
C ALA A 287 4.33 0.84 16.28
N TRP A 288 3.96 1.19 15.04
CA TRP A 288 2.65 1.71 14.71
C TRP A 288 1.93 0.85 13.68
N CYS A 289 0.67 0.53 13.95
CA CYS A 289 -0.28 0.07 12.95
C CYS A 289 -0.97 1.28 12.31
N VAL A 290 -1.00 1.34 10.98
CA VAL A 290 -1.67 2.40 10.22
C VAL A 290 -2.80 1.78 9.39
N TYR A 291 -4.02 2.19 9.67
CA TYR A 291 -5.19 1.85 8.88
C TYR A 291 -5.34 2.85 7.74
N ALA A 292 -5.35 2.33 6.53
CA ALA A 292 -5.46 3.11 5.30
C ALA A 292 -6.14 2.29 4.20
N LEU A 293 -6.86 2.99 3.35
CA LEU A 293 -7.44 2.47 2.11
C LEU A 293 -6.89 3.29 0.93
N THR A 294 -7.14 2.81 -0.28
CA THR A 294 -6.84 3.62 -1.47
C THR A 294 -7.63 4.91 -1.48
N GLU A 295 -8.85 4.85 -0.96
CA GLU A 295 -9.80 5.95 -0.87
C GLU A 295 -9.45 6.95 0.24
N VAL A 296 -8.76 6.50 1.31
CA VAL A 296 -8.42 7.33 2.49
C VAL A 296 -7.06 6.91 3.05
N PHE A 297 -6.06 7.79 2.95
CA PHE A 297 -4.74 7.47 3.47
C PHE A 297 -4.13 8.67 4.22
N PRO A 298 -3.75 8.46 5.47
CA PRO A 298 -4.17 7.43 6.42
C PRO A 298 -5.53 7.77 7.05
N ALA A 299 -6.25 6.78 7.56
CA ALA A 299 -7.52 6.98 8.25
C ALA A 299 -7.37 6.96 9.77
N ALA A 300 -6.67 5.97 10.32
CA ALA A 300 -6.43 5.80 11.75
C ALA A 300 -5.05 5.21 12.03
N ALA A 301 -4.54 5.37 13.25
CA ALA A 301 -3.29 4.76 13.67
C ALA A 301 -3.31 4.41 15.16
N VAL A 302 -2.57 3.33 15.52
CA VAL A 302 -2.40 2.87 16.89
C VAL A 302 -0.97 2.44 17.17
N GLU A 303 -0.43 2.84 18.31
CA GLU A 303 0.87 2.40 18.80
C GLU A 303 0.77 1.01 19.45
N ALA A 304 1.87 0.26 19.44
CA ALA A 304 1.98 -1.12 19.90
C ALA A 304 1.41 -1.34 21.32
N THR A 305 1.78 -0.49 22.28
CA THR A 305 1.37 -0.64 23.68
C THR A 305 -0.14 -0.50 23.86
N VAL A 306 -0.75 0.46 23.14
CA VAL A 306 -2.21 0.68 23.14
C VAL A 306 -2.92 -0.50 22.48
N LYS A 307 -2.39 -0.98 21.34
CA LYS A 307 -2.95 -2.14 20.63
C LYS A 307 -2.84 -3.41 21.48
N ALA A 308 -1.70 -3.64 22.14
CA ALA A 308 -1.49 -4.79 23.02
C ALA A 308 -2.37 -4.75 24.28
N ALA A 309 -2.73 -3.57 24.77
CA ALA A 309 -3.64 -3.40 25.90
C ALA A 309 -5.11 -3.62 25.56
N HIS A 310 -5.48 -3.64 24.27
CA HIS A 310 -6.86 -3.84 23.84
C HIS A 310 -7.33 -5.26 24.15
N ARG A 311 -8.44 -5.38 24.92
CA ARG A 311 -8.98 -6.68 25.39
C ARG A 311 -10.37 -6.99 24.82
N SER A 312 -11.01 -6.03 24.14
CA SER A 312 -12.30 -6.25 23.50
C SER A 312 -12.13 -7.05 22.20
N GLU A 313 -13.22 -7.64 21.74
CA GLU A 313 -13.25 -8.30 20.43
C GLU A 313 -12.98 -7.32 19.29
N GLY A 314 -12.31 -7.81 18.26
CA GLY A 314 -12.00 -7.07 17.06
C GLY A 314 -10.54 -6.58 16.97
N ASP A 315 -10.20 -6.05 15.80
CA ASP A 315 -8.87 -5.50 15.53
C ASP A 315 -8.86 -3.99 15.78
N LEU A 316 -8.24 -3.55 16.88
CA LEU A 316 -8.04 -2.13 17.14
C LEU A 316 -7.08 -1.55 16.10
N VAL A 317 -7.59 -0.69 15.23
CA VAL A 317 -6.77 0.04 14.23
C VAL A 317 -6.44 1.46 14.67
N GLY A 318 -6.98 1.90 15.79
CA GLY A 318 -6.58 3.11 16.50
C GLY A 318 -7.56 4.27 16.41
N ASP A 319 -7.07 5.44 16.78
CA ASP A 319 -7.86 6.65 16.74
C ASP A 319 -7.81 7.27 15.35
N LEU A 320 -8.93 7.81 14.88
CA LEU A 320 -9.01 8.56 13.62
C LEU A 320 -7.97 9.69 13.62
N LEU A 321 -7.26 9.83 12.51
CA LEU A 321 -6.31 10.91 12.35
C LEU A 321 -6.99 12.27 12.20
N PRO A 322 -6.31 13.38 12.47
CA PRO A 322 -6.88 14.72 12.33
C PRO A 322 -7.51 14.93 10.95
N GLY A 323 -8.70 15.52 10.92
CA GLY A 323 -9.44 15.78 9.68
C GLY A 323 -10.20 14.59 9.10
N VAL A 324 -10.09 13.37 9.68
CA VAL A 324 -10.90 12.21 9.30
C VAL A 324 -12.12 12.12 10.20
N ARG A 325 -13.29 11.97 9.59
CA ARG A 325 -14.58 11.70 10.25
C ARG A 325 -15.01 10.27 9.91
N ALA A 326 -15.67 9.62 10.84
CA ALA A 326 -16.22 8.28 10.67
C ALA A 326 -17.69 8.24 11.06
N ASP A 327 -18.42 7.36 10.39
CA ASP A 327 -19.80 7.02 10.69
C ASP A 327 -20.04 5.53 10.38
N LEU A 328 -21.10 4.96 10.93
CA LEU A 328 -21.49 3.58 10.65
C LEU A 328 -22.81 3.55 9.87
N SER A 329 -22.88 2.71 8.84
CA SER A 329 -24.16 2.42 8.18
C SER A 329 -25.10 1.60 9.08
N GLY A 330 -26.34 1.41 8.67
CA GLY A 330 -27.30 0.54 9.37
C GLY A 330 -26.84 -0.92 9.51
N THR A 331 -25.83 -1.36 8.72
CA THR A 331 -25.20 -2.68 8.80
C THR A 331 -23.85 -2.65 9.51
N ALA A 332 -23.56 -1.58 10.26
CA ALA A 332 -22.29 -1.34 10.94
C ALA A 332 -21.06 -1.28 10.00
N GLU A 333 -21.27 -1.03 8.70
CA GLU A 333 -20.16 -0.77 7.77
C GLU A 333 -19.57 0.62 8.06
N LEU A 334 -18.25 0.67 8.19
CA LEU A 334 -17.51 1.91 8.41
C LEU A 334 -17.54 2.79 7.16
N ARG A 335 -17.98 4.02 7.34
CA ARG A 335 -17.92 5.08 6.33
C ARG A 335 -16.95 6.16 6.80
N LEU A 336 -16.16 6.69 5.89
CA LEU A 336 -15.15 7.70 6.17
C LEU A 336 -15.37 8.94 5.31
N ALA A 337 -15.13 10.12 5.91
CA ALA A 337 -15.17 11.41 5.25
C ALA A 337 -14.01 12.29 5.72
N GLY A 338 -13.71 13.36 4.99
CA GLY A 338 -12.69 14.33 5.36
C GLY A 338 -11.85 14.80 4.18
N ALA A 339 -11.01 15.79 4.40
CA ALA A 339 -10.24 16.46 3.34
C ALA A 339 -9.26 15.52 2.59
N GLY A 340 -8.77 14.44 3.24
CA GLY A 340 -7.85 13.46 2.64
C GLY A 340 -8.57 12.27 1.97
N VAL A 341 -9.90 12.27 1.95
CA VAL A 341 -10.71 11.25 1.26
C VAL A 341 -10.66 11.50 -0.25
N CYS A 342 -10.74 10.43 -1.04
CA CYS A 342 -10.85 10.56 -2.49
C CYS A 342 -12.10 11.35 -2.88
N ASP A 343 -12.00 12.08 -3.99
CA ASP A 343 -13.12 12.89 -4.48
C ASP A 343 -14.25 12.01 -5.05
N ARG A 344 -13.87 11.01 -5.84
CA ARG A 344 -14.83 10.13 -6.54
C ARG A 344 -14.17 8.86 -7.05
N TYR A 345 -14.98 7.95 -7.55
CA TYR A 345 -14.52 6.94 -8.51
C TYR A 345 -14.62 7.53 -9.93
N LEU A 346 -13.64 7.23 -10.77
CA LEU A 346 -13.59 7.74 -12.13
C LEU A 346 -14.84 7.32 -12.90
N GLY A 347 -15.54 8.30 -13.50
CA GLY A 347 -16.83 8.09 -14.15
C GLY A 347 -18.05 8.21 -13.21
N SER A 348 -17.85 8.50 -11.94
CA SER A 348 -18.92 8.74 -10.96
C SER A 348 -18.89 10.19 -10.45
N PRO A 349 -20.00 10.71 -9.93
CA PRO A 349 -20.01 12.01 -9.27
C PRO A 349 -19.17 12.02 -7.99
N PRO A 350 -18.75 13.21 -7.52
CA PRO A 350 -18.10 13.37 -6.21
C PRO A 350 -18.97 12.85 -5.07
N HIS A 351 -18.32 12.38 -4.00
CA HIS A 351 -18.98 11.88 -2.79
C HIS A 351 -18.30 12.44 -1.53
N GLU A 352 -19.10 12.72 -0.52
CA GLU A 352 -18.59 13.16 0.77
C GLU A 352 -18.12 11.95 1.62
N TRP A 353 -18.86 10.86 1.57
CA TRP A 353 -18.62 9.66 2.37
C TRP A 353 -18.21 8.47 1.50
N VAL A 354 -17.18 7.78 1.93
CA VAL A 354 -16.71 6.54 1.31
C VAL A 354 -17.07 5.35 2.19
N SER A 355 -17.74 4.37 1.62
CA SER A 355 -17.94 3.06 2.23
C SER A 355 -16.67 2.23 2.13
N THR A 356 -16.16 1.77 3.27
CA THR A 356 -14.88 1.07 3.33
C THR A 356 -14.98 -0.42 2.99
N GLY A 357 -16.18 -1.00 3.13
CA GLY A 357 -16.42 -2.44 3.10
C GLY A 357 -15.95 -3.14 4.38
N ASP A 358 -15.49 -2.41 5.37
CA ASP A 358 -15.10 -2.95 6.68
C ASP A 358 -16.24 -2.74 7.68
N VAL A 359 -16.63 -3.79 8.39
CA VAL A 359 -17.56 -3.72 9.53
C VAL A 359 -16.76 -3.31 10.76
N ALA A 360 -17.27 -2.34 11.50
CA ALA A 360 -16.54 -1.75 12.62
C ALA A 360 -17.44 -1.38 13.80
N ARG A 361 -16.79 -1.08 14.91
CA ARG A 361 -17.35 -0.39 16.06
C ARG A 361 -16.56 0.88 16.30
N LEU A 362 -17.25 1.96 16.61
CA LEU A 362 -16.66 3.23 17.00
C LEU A 362 -16.84 3.45 18.52
N ASP A 363 -15.76 3.87 19.16
CA ASP A 363 -15.74 4.31 20.55
C ASP A 363 -15.10 5.71 20.57
N GLY A 364 -15.93 6.74 20.45
CA GLY A 364 -15.49 8.09 20.15
C GLY A 364 -14.72 8.16 18.85
N ARG A 365 -13.44 8.50 18.92
CA ARG A 365 -12.53 8.52 17.74
C ARG A 365 -11.88 7.17 17.47
N ARG A 366 -12.05 6.20 18.34
CA ARG A 366 -11.40 4.89 18.25
C ARG A 366 -12.14 3.96 17.31
N VAL A 367 -11.42 3.32 16.39
CA VAL A 367 -11.95 2.39 15.41
C VAL A 367 -11.49 0.97 15.74
N VAL A 368 -12.47 0.06 15.90
CA VAL A 368 -12.23 -1.37 16.07
C VAL A 368 -12.91 -2.12 14.92
N LEU A 369 -12.13 -2.82 14.10
CA LEU A 369 -12.64 -3.56 12.95
C LEU A 369 -13.12 -4.94 13.37
N ALA A 370 -14.32 -5.31 12.92
CA ALA A 370 -14.83 -6.68 12.99
C ALA A 370 -14.35 -7.55 11.81
N GLY A 371 -14.12 -6.93 10.65
CA GLY A 371 -13.66 -7.59 9.43
C GLY A 371 -14.31 -6.99 8.20
N ARG A 372 -14.09 -7.64 7.06
CA ARG A 372 -14.72 -7.23 5.80
C ARG A 372 -16.12 -7.78 5.69
N ALA A 373 -17.10 -6.97 5.29
CA ALA A 373 -18.47 -7.40 5.07
C ALA A 373 -18.56 -8.58 4.09
N LYS A 374 -17.76 -8.55 3.01
CA LYS A 374 -17.69 -9.62 2.00
C LYS A 374 -17.00 -10.91 2.45
N ASP A 375 -16.24 -10.86 3.54
CA ASP A 375 -15.51 -12.00 4.10
C ASP A 375 -16.27 -12.63 5.28
N MET A 376 -17.51 -12.19 5.53
CA MET A 376 -18.41 -12.77 6.52
C MET A 376 -18.70 -14.22 6.18
N ILE A 377 -18.69 -15.08 7.19
CA ILE A 377 -18.93 -16.50 7.11
C ILE A 377 -20.28 -16.79 7.74
N LEU A 378 -21.17 -17.41 7.00
CA LEU A 378 -22.48 -17.83 7.53
C LEU A 378 -22.36 -19.23 8.12
N ARG A 379 -22.53 -19.33 9.44
CA ARG A 379 -22.42 -20.61 10.16
C ARG A 379 -23.56 -20.77 11.15
N ARG A 380 -24.39 -21.81 11.00
CA ARG A 380 -25.52 -22.10 11.89
C ARG A 380 -26.44 -20.90 12.09
N ALA A 381 -26.75 -20.21 10.99
CA ALA A 381 -27.50 -18.96 10.96
C ALA A 381 -26.86 -17.78 11.72
N GLU A 382 -25.58 -17.85 12.07
CA GLU A 382 -24.82 -16.75 12.67
C GLU A 382 -23.83 -16.16 11.66
N ASN A 383 -23.74 -14.82 11.64
CA ASN A 383 -22.79 -14.09 10.84
C ASN A 383 -21.46 -13.97 11.60
N ILE A 384 -20.44 -14.71 11.17
CA ILE A 384 -19.11 -14.67 11.77
C ILE A 384 -18.22 -13.78 10.94
N TYR A 385 -17.71 -12.73 11.56
CA TYR A 385 -16.72 -11.83 10.98
C TYR A 385 -15.31 -12.23 11.42
N PRO A 386 -14.47 -12.79 10.53
CA PRO A 386 -13.15 -13.32 10.87
C PRO A 386 -12.26 -12.35 11.63
N GLY A 387 -12.33 -11.04 11.29
CA GLY A 387 -11.51 -10.01 11.92
C GLY A 387 -11.74 -9.82 13.42
N LEU A 388 -12.88 -10.25 13.95
CA LEU A 388 -13.13 -10.25 15.40
C LEU A 388 -12.25 -11.25 16.15
N TYR A 389 -11.93 -12.36 15.51
CA TYR A 389 -11.34 -13.54 16.16
C TYR A 389 -9.89 -13.79 15.75
N GLU A 390 -9.49 -13.41 14.54
CA GLU A 390 -8.12 -13.61 14.02
C GLU A 390 -7.03 -12.99 14.88
N PRO A 391 -7.21 -11.80 15.50
CA PRO A 391 -6.19 -11.24 16.40
C PRO A 391 -5.83 -12.18 17.55
N ALA A 392 -6.80 -12.92 18.11
CA ALA A 392 -6.58 -13.86 19.20
C ALA A 392 -5.82 -15.13 18.78
N LEU A 393 -5.75 -15.44 17.49
CA LEU A 393 -4.97 -16.57 16.95
C LEU A 393 -3.47 -16.25 16.80
N HIS A 394 -3.05 -15.00 16.92
CA HIS A 394 -1.65 -14.59 16.81
C HIS A 394 -0.90 -14.79 18.15
N VAL A 395 -0.95 -16.01 18.68
CA VAL A 395 -0.16 -16.41 19.86
C VAL A 395 1.34 -16.51 19.53
N PRO A 396 2.25 -16.57 20.53
CA PRO A 396 3.68 -16.77 20.28
C PRO A 396 3.94 -17.96 19.34
N GLY A 397 4.79 -17.78 18.36
CA GLY A 397 5.10 -18.79 17.33
C GLY A 397 4.15 -18.79 16.11
N VAL A 398 3.09 -17.98 16.08
CA VAL A 398 2.24 -17.78 14.89
C VAL A 398 2.72 -16.56 14.12
N SER A 399 3.04 -16.75 12.84
CA SER A 399 3.40 -15.65 11.93
C SER A 399 2.17 -15.02 11.29
N LEU A 400 1.18 -15.82 10.92
CA LEU A 400 -0.08 -15.37 10.32
C LEU A 400 -1.17 -16.39 10.59
N ALA A 401 -2.39 -15.91 10.86
CA ALA A 401 -3.57 -16.78 10.98
C ALA A 401 -4.77 -16.13 10.30
N VAL A 402 -5.60 -16.95 9.65
CA VAL A 402 -6.86 -16.54 9.02
C VAL A 402 -7.95 -17.55 9.31
N LEU A 403 -9.19 -17.06 9.43
CA LEU A 403 -10.40 -17.86 9.48
C LEU A 403 -11.09 -17.85 8.12
N VAL A 404 -11.48 -18.99 7.62
CA VAL A 404 -12.20 -19.12 6.33
C VAL A 404 -13.39 -20.04 6.46
N GLY A 405 -14.47 -19.72 5.75
CA GLY A 405 -15.61 -20.58 5.55
C GLY A 405 -15.30 -21.61 4.45
N VAL A 406 -15.73 -22.84 4.67
CA VAL A 406 -15.69 -23.92 3.69
C VAL A 406 -17.10 -24.48 3.57
N PRO A 407 -17.65 -24.61 2.34
CA PRO A 407 -19.02 -25.10 2.16
C PRO A 407 -19.28 -26.39 2.92
N ALA A 408 -20.34 -26.40 3.71
CA ALA A 408 -20.88 -27.55 4.41
C ALA A 408 -22.14 -28.05 3.69
N ARG A 409 -22.91 -28.93 4.34
CA ARG A 409 -24.22 -29.33 3.84
C ARG A 409 -25.26 -28.24 4.11
N ASP A 410 -26.33 -28.23 3.32
CA ASP A 410 -27.49 -27.35 3.52
C ASP A 410 -27.24 -25.86 3.44
N GLY A 411 -26.21 -25.43 2.68
CA GLY A 411 -25.89 -24.00 2.48
C GLY A 411 -25.18 -23.34 3.66
N ASP A 412 -24.82 -24.12 4.69
CA ASP A 412 -24.02 -23.68 5.83
C ASP A 412 -22.50 -23.69 5.50
N GLU A 413 -21.67 -23.15 6.39
CA GLU A 413 -20.22 -23.17 6.26
C GLU A 413 -19.54 -23.77 7.49
N ASN A 414 -18.54 -24.64 7.25
CA ASN A 414 -17.61 -25.08 8.26
C ASN A 414 -16.51 -24.00 8.41
N LEU A 415 -16.14 -23.72 9.65
CA LEU A 415 -15.11 -22.72 9.95
C LEU A 415 -13.74 -23.39 10.11
N VAL A 416 -12.76 -22.96 9.33
CA VAL A 416 -11.39 -23.48 9.38
C VAL A 416 -10.40 -22.36 9.71
N ALA A 417 -9.56 -22.58 10.72
CA ALA A 417 -8.42 -21.72 10.99
C ALA A 417 -7.20 -22.23 10.21
N ILE A 418 -6.59 -21.42 9.37
CA ILE A 418 -5.28 -21.69 8.78
C ILE A 418 -4.25 -20.90 9.57
N VAL A 419 -3.28 -21.62 10.14
CA VAL A 419 -2.25 -21.06 11.01
C VAL A 419 -0.88 -21.33 10.41
N GLU A 420 -0.19 -20.26 10.05
CA GLU A 420 1.20 -20.28 9.61
C GLU A 420 2.10 -20.04 10.81
N THR A 421 3.01 -20.96 11.07
CA THR A 421 3.98 -20.82 12.17
C THR A 421 5.21 -20.03 11.73
N SER A 422 5.81 -19.30 12.66
CA SER A 422 7.10 -18.65 12.44
C SER A 422 8.19 -19.70 12.17
N PRO A 423 9.23 -19.38 11.39
CA PRO A 423 10.36 -20.30 11.20
C PRO A 423 10.96 -20.78 12.52
N GLY A 424 11.14 -22.09 12.64
CA GLY A 424 11.68 -22.71 13.86
C GLY A 424 10.72 -22.82 15.05
N ALA A 425 9.47 -22.36 14.93
CA ALA A 425 8.51 -22.50 16.00
C ALA A 425 8.06 -23.97 16.18
N ASP A 426 7.99 -24.41 17.43
CA ASP A 426 7.44 -25.73 17.76
C ASP A 426 5.91 -25.73 17.59
N ARG A 427 5.42 -26.54 16.65
CA ARG A 427 3.99 -26.68 16.36
C ARG A 427 3.20 -27.22 17.56
N ALA A 428 3.81 -28.05 18.42
CA ALA A 428 3.13 -28.57 19.59
C ALA A 428 2.90 -27.45 20.62
N ALA A 429 3.91 -26.60 20.85
CA ALA A 429 3.81 -25.42 21.71
C ALA A 429 2.77 -24.41 21.15
N VAL A 430 2.78 -24.13 19.84
CA VAL A 430 1.78 -23.27 19.20
C VAL A 430 0.38 -23.84 19.36
N ARG A 431 0.19 -25.15 19.15
CA ARG A 431 -1.10 -25.82 19.34
C ARG A 431 -1.58 -25.72 20.78
N ALA A 432 -0.68 -25.85 21.75
CA ALA A 432 -1.01 -25.69 23.17
C ALA A 432 -1.43 -24.24 23.49
N ALA A 433 -0.69 -23.24 22.98
CA ALA A 433 -1.01 -21.82 23.16
C ALA A 433 -2.35 -21.40 22.53
N LEU A 434 -2.75 -22.03 21.45
CA LEU A 434 -4.05 -21.76 20.78
C LEU A 434 -5.26 -22.31 21.55
N ARG A 435 -5.09 -23.23 22.51
CA ARG A 435 -6.24 -23.86 23.20
C ARG A 435 -7.16 -22.86 23.87
N ASP A 436 -6.61 -21.89 24.58
CA ASP A 436 -7.37 -20.88 25.32
C ASP A 436 -8.08 -19.87 24.39
N PRO A 437 -7.40 -19.24 23.43
CA PRO A 437 -8.07 -18.44 22.43
C PRO A 437 -9.22 -19.16 21.75
N LEU A 438 -8.99 -20.38 21.26
CA LEU A 438 -10.01 -21.16 20.57
C LEU A 438 -11.23 -21.52 21.47
N ARG A 439 -11.02 -21.74 22.76
CA ARG A 439 -12.16 -21.97 23.69
C ARG A 439 -13.02 -20.74 23.87
N ARG A 440 -12.41 -19.55 23.84
CA ARG A 440 -13.10 -18.26 24.04
C ARG A 440 -13.86 -17.77 22.82
N MET A 441 -13.67 -18.38 21.65
CA MET A 441 -14.33 -17.97 20.41
C MET A 441 -15.82 -18.34 20.33
N GLY A 442 -16.35 -19.12 21.26
CA GLY A 442 -17.77 -19.48 21.24
C GLY A 442 -18.24 -20.10 19.92
N ALA A 443 -19.25 -19.50 19.30
CA ALA A 443 -19.77 -19.94 18.00
C ALA A 443 -18.76 -19.81 16.86
N ALA A 444 -17.80 -18.91 16.96
CA ALA A 444 -16.71 -18.73 15.98
C ALA A 444 -15.50 -19.67 16.21
N ARG A 445 -15.61 -20.63 17.13
CA ARG A 445 -14.57 -21.65 17.29
C ARG A 445 -14.47 -22.47 16.00
N PRO A 446 -13.28 -22.53 15.36
CA PRO A 446 -13.13 -23.29 14.13
C PRO A 446 -13.32 -24.79 14.36
N ASP A 447 -13.93 -25.46 13.39
CA ASP A 447 -14.12 -26.91 13.36
C ASP A 447 -12.79 -27.63 13.17
N ARG A 448 -11.84 -26.97 12.46
CA ARG A 448 -10.48 -27.47 12.22
C ARG A 448 -9.45 -26.35 12.32
N VAL A 449 -8.24 -26.74 12.74
CA VAL A 449 -7.04 -25.90 12.68
C VAL A 449 -6.04 -26.57 11.74
N LEU A 450 -5.75 -25.91 10.63
CA LEU A 450 -4.80 -26.37 9.61
C LEU A 450 -3.49 -25.60 9.75
N PHE A 451 -2.41 -26.31 10.05
CA PHE A 451 -1.07 -25.72 10.06
C PHE A 451 -0.48 -25.74 8.65
N ALA A 452 -0.55 -24.60 7.96
CA ALA A 452 -0.08 -24.42 6.59
C ALA A 452 0.30 -22.97 6.33
N PRO A 453 1.11 -22.68 5.29
CA PRO A 453 1.31 -21.31 4.82
C PRO A 453 -0.01 -20.67 4.41
N VAL A 454 -0.24 -19.42 4.83
CA VAL A 454 -1.42 -18.67 4.41
C VAL A 454 -1.20 -18.13 3.00
N PRO A 455 -2.08 -18.44 2.03
CA PRO A 455 -1.99 -17.88 0.69
C PRO A 455 -2.04 -16.36 0.71
N LEU A 456 -1.18 -15.71 -0.07
CA LEU A 456 -1.07 -14.26 -0.14
C LEU A 456 -1.24 -13.78 -1.58
N ALA A 457 -2.02 -12.73 -1.79
CA ALA A 457 -2.29 -12.15 -3.11
C ALA A 457 -1.93 -10.67 -3.20
N GLY A 458 -1.78 -10.22 -4.43
CA GLY A 458 -1.54 -8.83 -4.77
C GLY A 458 -0.15 -8.31 -4.38
N ARG A 459 0.12 -7.07 -4.76
CA ARG A 459 1.41 -6.38 -4.50
C ARG A 459 1.68 -6.23 -2.99
N SER A 460 0.66 -5.97 -2.21
CA SER A 460 0.76 -5.82 -0.75
C SER A 460 0.82 -7.17 -0.03
N ARG A 461 0.75 -8.31 -0.75
CA ARG A 461 0.74 -9.66 -0.20
C ARG A 461 -0.25 -9.80 0.96
N LYS A 462 -1.49 -9.39 0.72
CA LYS A 462 -2.59 -9.58 1.68
C LYS A 462 -3.02 -11.04 1.70
N PRO A 463 -3.58 -11.55 2.81
CA PRO A 463 -4.21 -12.87 2.82
C PRO A 463 -5.22 -13.01 1.68
N ASP A 464 -5.04 -14.05 0.86
CA ASP A 464 -5.99 -14.45 -0.19
C ASP A 464 -7.00 -15.42 0.43
N ARG A 465 -8.14 -14.90 0.88
CA ARG A 465 -9.16 -15.71 1.55
C ARG A 465 -9.80 -16.74 0.62
N ALA A 466 -9.92 -16.43 -0.67
CA ALA A 466 -10.46 -17.39 -1.64
C ALA A 466 -9.51 -18.59 -1.83
N ALA A 467 -8.21 -18.32 -2.03
CA ALA A 467 -7.21 -19.37 -2.10
C ALA A 467 -7.06 -20.13 -0.76
N ALA A 468 -7.18 -19.43 0.37
CA ALA A 468 -7.17 -20.05 1.70
C ALA A 468 -8.39 -20.96 1.92
N ALA A 469 -9.58 -20.55 1.52
CA ALA A 469 -10.78 -21.39 1.58
C ALA A 469 -10.66 -22.62 0.66
N ALA A 470 -10.10 -22.46 -0.55
CA ALA A 470 -9.84 -23.59 -1.44
C ALA A 470 -8.83 -24.59 -0.84
N LEU A 471 -7.74 -24.08 -0.20
CA LEU A 471 -6.79 -24.91 0.52
C LEU A 471 -7.45 -25.67 1.68
N ALA A 472 -8.25 -24.96 2.49
CA ALA A 472 -9.00 -25.56 3.59
C ALA A 472 -9.98 -26.63 3.10
N ASN A 473 -10.74 -26.36 2.03
CA ASN A 473 -11.71 -27.30 1.44
C ASN A 473 -11.02 -28.59 0.96
N SER A 474 -9.87 -28.46 0.32
CA SER A 474 -9.10 -29.64 -0.12
C SER A 474 -8.57 -30.48 1.05
N ALA A 475 -8.23 -29.82 2.18
CA ALA A 475 -7.77 -30.51 3.41
C ALA A 475 -8.92 -31.13 4.22
N VAL A 476 -10.15 -30.61 4.10
CA VAL A 476 -11.35 -31.16 4.76
C VAL A 476 -11.85 -32.39 4.05
N ARG A 477 -11.69 -32.49 2.73
CA ARG A 477 -12.13 -33.63 1.90
C ARG A 477 -11.18 -34.86 1.97
N ARG A 478 -9.95 -34.66 2.48
CA ARG A 478 -9.00 -35.76 2.76
C ARG A 478 -9.13 -36.27 4.20
#